data_e5ed3376fcac0efd2564b7286174ce94
#
_entry.id   e5ed3376fcac0efd2564b7286174ce94
#
_cell.length_a   1.000
_cell.length_b   1.000
_cell.length_c   1.000
_cell.angle_alpha   90.00
_cell.angle_beta   90.00
_cell.angle_gamma   90.00
#
_symmetry.space_group_name_H-M   'P 1'
#
loop_
_entity.id
_entity.type
_entity.pdbx_description
1 polymer ?
#
loop_
_entity_poly.entity_id
_entity_poly.type
_entity_poly.pdbx_seq_one_letter_code
_entity_poly.pdbx_strand_id
1 'polypeptide(L)' 'MSERYAKISELKELTSMLLNLLEAAQSIPEGPERRAAMGTIGDFQRRLAELVQKYQEESP' A
#
# COMPACT_ATOMS: atom_id res chain seq x y z
N MET A 1 -23.40 -11.30 -0.29
CA MET A 1 -22.15 -10.63 -0.04
C MET A 1 -21.74 -9.78 -1.20
N SER A 2 -21.34 -8.65 -0.88
CA SER A 2 -21.14 -7.67 -1.91
C SER A 2 -19.68 -7.58 -2.32
N GLU A 3 -19.47 -7.09 -3.53
CA GLU A 3 -18.16 -6.75 -4.03
C GLU A 3 -17.47 -5.77 -3.12
N ARG A 4 -18.24 -4.94 -2.46
CA ARG A 4 -17.74 -3.94 -1.53
C ARG A 4 -16.97 -4.57 -0.38
N TYR A 5 -17.46 -5.67 0.14
CA TYR A 5 -16.79 -6.39 1.22
C TYR A 5 -15.47 -6.97 0.75
N ALA A 6 -15.47 -7.54 -0.46
CA ALA A 6 -14.25 -8.09 -1.04
C ALA A 6 -13.20 -6.99 -1.27
N LYS A 7 -13.64 -5.81 -1.70
CA LYS A 7 -12.74 -4.68 -1.92
C LYS A 7 -12.10 -4.20 -0.63
N ILE A 8 -12.88 -4.18 0.45
CA ILE A 8 -12.36 -3.79 1.76
C ILE A 8 -11.30 -4.77 2.24
N SER A 9 -11.55 -6.08 2.08
CA SER A 9 -10.59 -7.11 2.43
C SER A 9 -9.30 -6.95 1.64
N GLU A 10 -9.42 -6.67 0.35
CA GLU A 10 -8.29 -6.47 -0.52
C GLU A 10 -7.45 -5.27 -0.08
N LEU A 11 -8.11 -4.17 0.30
CA LEU A 11 -7.41 -3.00 0.79
C LEU A 11 -6.66 -3.29 2.09
N LYS A 12 -7.26 -4.08 2.96
CA LYS A 12 -6.60 -4.47 4.20
C LYS A 12 -5.35 -5.27 3.93
N GLU A 13 -5.41 -6.21 2.99
CA GLU A 13 -4.25 -7.01 2.63
C GLU A 13 -3.14 -6.14 2.05
N LEU A 14 -3.50 -5.20 1.17
CA LEU A 14 -2.53 -4.30 0.57
C LEU A 14 -1.88 -3.41 1.63
N THR A 15 -2.68 -2.96 2.59
CA THR A 15 -2.14 -2.14 3.69
C THR A 15 -1.17 -2.94 4.53
N SER A 16 -1.48 -4.19 4.83
CA SER A 16 -0.59 -5.06 5.59
C SER A 16 0.71 -5.30 4.84
N MET A 17 0.64 -5.52 3.54
CA MET A 17 1.83 -5.69 2.72
C MET A 17 2.70 -4.44 2.75
N LEU A 18 2.08 -3.28 2.68
CA LEU A 18 2.80 -2.01 2.75
C LEU A 18 3.55 -1.87 4.06
N LEU A 19 2.90 -2.19 5.17
CA LEU A 19 3.53 -2.13 6.48
C LEU A 19 4.72 -3.09 6.58
N ASN A 20 4.57 -4.29 6.03
CA ASN A 20 5.65 -5.25 6.01
C ASN A 20 6.84 -4.76 5.19
N LEU A 21 6.55 -4.13 4.06
CA LEU A 21 7.59 -3.55 3.21
C LEU A 21 8.32 -2.42 3.93
N LEU A 22 7.59 -1.59 4.66
CA LEU A 22 8.20 -0.51 5.43
C LEU A 22 9.15 -1.05 6.49
N GLU A 23 8.74 -2.09 7.21
CA GLU A 23 9.58 -2.71 8.22
C GLU A 23 10.83 -3.31 7.60
N ALA A 24 10.66 -3.99 6.47
CA ALA A 24 11.79 -4.58 5.78
C ALA A 24 12.77 -3.51 5.30
N ALA A 25 12.25 -2.41 4.77
CA ALA A 25 13.09 -1.31 4.29
C ALA A 25 13.88 -0.67 5.42
N GLN A 26 13.32 -0.59 6.62
CA GLN A 26 14.00 -0.03 7.77
C GLN A 26 15.18 -0.88 8.20
N SER A 27 15.18 -2.15 7.85
CA SER A 27 16.30 -3.05 8.16
C SER A 27 17.47 -2.89 7.19
N ILE A 28 17.24 -2.23 6.06
CA ILE A 28 18.30 -2.04 5.07
C ILE A 28 19.20 -0.89 5.52
N PRO A 29 20.52 -1.06 5.50
CA PRO A 29 21.44 0.03 5.84
C PRO A 29 21.25 1.22 4.90
N GLU A 30 21.58 2.40 5.37
CA GLU A 30 21.50 3.58 4.54
C GLU A 30 22.38 3.44 3.31
N GLY A 31 21.82 3.81 2.16
CA GLY A 31 22.53 3.71 0.91
C GLY A 31 21.56 3.66 -0.27
N PRO A 32 22.11 3.38 -1.47
CA PRO A 32 21.28 3.36 -2.68
C PRO A 32 20.15 2.33 -2.63
N GLU A 33 20.40 1.18 -2.01
CA GLU A 33 19.39 0.13 -1.93
C GLU A 33 18.19 0.56 -1.09
N ARG A 34 18.48 1.18 0.06
CA ARG A 34 17.40 1.66 0.93
C ARG A 34 16.61 2.75 0.23
N ARG A 35 17.30 3.62 -0.47
CA ARG A 35 16.68 4.73 -1.21
C ARG A 35 15.74 4.19 -2.28
N ALA A 36 16.20 3.18 -3.02
CA ALA A 36 15.39 2.54 -4.05
C ALA A 36 14.16 1.86 -3.45
N ALA A 37 14.34 1.18 -2.32
CA ALA A 37 13.24 0.51 -1.63
C ALA A 37 12.19 1.53 -1.16
N MET A 38 12.65 2.64 -0.59
CA MET A 38 11.73 3.67 -0.14
C MET A 38 10.98 4.32 -1.29
N GLY A 39 11.62 4.45 -2.44
CA GLY A 39 10.96 4.95 -3.64
C GLY A 39 9.84 4.02 -4.10
N THR A 40 10.10 2.73 -4.10
CA THR A 40 9.10 1.73 -4.47
C THR A 40 7.93 1.75 -3.50
N ILE A 41 8.22 1.87 -2.20
CA ILE A 41 7.19 1.95 -1.18
C ILE A 41 6.34 3.20 -1.36
N GLY A 42 6.98 4.32 -1.68
CA GLY A 42 6.27 5.56 -1.96
C GLY A 42 5.30 5.42 -3.13
N ASP A 43 5.72 4.75 -4.20
CA ASP A 43 4.86 4.50 -5.35
C ASP A 43 3.68 3.60 -4.96
N PHE A 44 3.95 2.59 -4.15
CA PHE A 44 2.91 1.69 -3.67
C PHE A 44 1.88 2.46 -2.84
N GLN A 45 2.35 3.33 -1.95
CA GLN A 45 1.47 4.17 -1.15
C GLN A 45 0.56 5.04 -2.00
N ARG A 46 1.13 5.60 -3.05
CA ARG A 46 0.36 6.45 -3.96
C ARG A 46 -0.75 5.67 -4.64
N ARG A 47 -0.42 4.47 -5.14
CA ARG A 47 -1.41 3.62 -5.79
C ARG A 47 -2.50 3.18 -4.82
N LEU A 48 -2.10 2.86 -3.60
CA LEU A 48 -3.06 2.47 -2.58
C LEU A 48 -4.01 3.62 -2.26
N ALA A 49 -3.48 4.83 -2.13
CA ALA A 49 -4.30 6.01 -1.88
C ALA A 49 -5.29 6.26 -3.02
N GLU A 50 -4.84 6.07 -4.26
CA GLU A 50 -5.72 6.22 -5.42
C GLU A 50 -6.86 5.20 -5.39
N LEU A 51 -6.54 3.96 -5.03
CA LEU A 51 -7.56 2.91 -4.92
C LEU A 51 -8.57 3.22 -3.83
N VAL A 52 -8.09 3.67 -2.69
CA VAL A 52 -8.99 4.04 -1.58
C VAL A 52 -9.93 5.15 -2.02
N GLN A 53 -9.38 6.16 -2.68
CA GLN A 53 -10.18 7.28 -3.17
C GLN A 53 -11.21 6.82 -4.18
N LYS A 54 -10.81 5.94 -5.08
CA LYS A 54 -11.72 5.41 -6.09
C LYS A 54 -12.87 4.65 -5.46
N TYR A 55 -12.57 3.82 -4.46
CA TYR A 55 -13.62 3.07 -3.77
C TYR A 55 -14.57 3.99 -3.02
N GLN A 56 -14.05 5.06 -2.44
CA GLN A 56 -14.89 6.05 -1.77
C GLN A 56 -15.81 6.75 -2.75
N GLU A 57 -15.33 7.05 -3.95
CA GLU A 57 -16.14 7.70 -4.98
C GLU A 57 -17.25 6.79 -5.47
N GLU A 58 -17.00 5.48 -5.50
CA GLU A 58 -18.00 4.50 -5.93
C GLU A 58 -19.06 4.25 -4.87
N SER A 59 -18.78 4.61 -3.63
CA SER A 59 -19.74 4.41 -2.55
C SER A 59 -20.91 5.37 -2.66
N PRO A 60 -22.13 4.87 -2.52
CA PRO A 60 -23.29 5.74 -2.52
C PRO A 60 -23.33 6.63 -1.28
#